data_4e2e1304e1797b9b03cfd81cf3e11980
#
_entry.id   4e2e1304e1797b9b03cfd81cf3e11980
#
_cell.length_a   1.000
_cell.length_b   1.000
_cell.length_c   1.000
_cell.angle_alpha   90.00
_cell.angle_beta   90.00
_cell.angle_gamma   90.00
#
_symmetry.space_group_name_H-M   'P 1'
#
loop_
_entity.id
_entity.type
_entity.pdbx_description
1 polymer ?
#
loop_
_entity_poly.entity_id
_entity_poly.type
_entity_poly.pdbx_seq_one_letter_code
_entity_poly.pdbx_strand_id
1 'polypeptide(L)'
;MDYDVVVVGGGPVGCAVARDIAAAGFKVLVAEEHPKIGLPVRCAGLISSRTLELSRVSLRVIVHKLTGARLHAPGGEVLELYGKRVYALAIDRAAFDRDLATQAAAAGAEIACGMRVVDLEFVPGGVLVQLRQQGSRDKTIELTSRLIVGADGYRSLVARRLGGLP
;
A
#
# COMPACT_ATOMS: atom_id res chain seq x y z
N MET A 1 15.29 -18.28 -8.17
CA MET A 1 14.33 -17.18 -8.02
C MET A 1 14.92 -16.15 -7.07
N ASP A 2 14.76 -14.89 -7.42
CA ASP A 2 15.37 -13.79 -6.66
C ASP A 2 14.61 -13.52 -5.37
N TYR A 3 13.26 -13.70 -5.38
CA TYR A 3 12.37 -13.52 -4.24
C TYR A 3 11.34 -14.64 -4.16
N ASP A 4 10.82 -14.90 -2.95
CA ASP A 4 9.63 -15.75 -2.79
C ASP A 4 8.37 -14.99 -3.19
N VAL A 5 8.29 -13.70 -2.80
CA VAL A 5 7.14 -12.86 -3.09
C VAL A 5 7.57 -11.47 -3.53
N VAL A 6 6.99 -10.98 -4.62
CA VAL A 6 7.05 -9.57 -5.00
C VAL A 6 5.70 -8.93 -4.74
N VAL A 7 5.68 -7.88 -3.93
CA VAL A 7 4.51 -7.04 -3.66
C VAL A 7 4.60 -5.79 -4.53
N VAL A 8 3.62 -5.57 -5.39
CA VAL A 8 3.54 -4.41 -6.27
C VAL A 8 2.73 -3.32 -5.58
N GLY A 9 3.40 -2.22 -5.23
CA GLY A 9 2.84 -1.07 -4.53
C GLY A 9 3.19 -1.04 -3.03
N GLY A 10 3.84 0.03 -2.60
CA GLY A 10 4.27 0.30 -1.22
C GLY A 10 3.25 1.11 -0.40
N GLY A 11 1.97 1.05 -0.77
CA GLY A 11 0.89 1.62 0.02
C GLY A 11 0.59 0.81 1.30
N PRO A 12 -0.42 1.23 2.10
CA PRO A 12 -0.73 0.58 3.38
C PRO A 12 -0.96 -0.91 3.28
N VAL A 13 -1.69 -1.34 2.24
CA VAL A 13 -2.01 -2.76 2.03
C VAL A 13 -0.75 -3.55 1.67
N GLY A 14 0.05 -3.04 0.72
CA GLY A 14 1.28 -3.72 0.29
C GLY A 14 2.29 -3.87 1.42
N CYS A 15 2.53 -2.80 2.19
CA CYS A 15 3.44 -2.85 3.32
C CYS A 15 2.94 -3.78 4.44
N ALA A 16 1.63 -3.78 4.74
CA ALA A 16 1.07 -4.67 5.75
C ALA A 16 1.21 -6.15 5.35
N VAL A 17 0.90 -6.48 4.08
CA VAL A 17 1.06 -7.84 3.54
C VAL A 17 2.53 -8.25 3.52
N ALA A 18 3.41 -7.37 3.05
CA ALA A 18 4.86 -7.63 3.01
C ALA A 18 5.43 -7.90 4.41
N ARG A 19 5.00 -7.12 5.42
CA ARG A 19 5.37 -7.34 6.83
C ARG A 19 5.01 -8.76 7.29
N ASP A 20 3.77 -9.16 7.07
CA ASP A 20 3.29 -10.44 7.60
C ASP A 20 3.92 -11.64 6.86
N ILE A 21 4.19 -11.51 5.54
CA ILE A 21 4.89 -12.53 4.75
C ILE A 21 6.37 -12.62 5.15
N ALA A 22 7.05 -11.48 5.30
CA ALA A 22 8.46 -11.45 5.71
C ALA A 22 8.65 -11.99 7.14
N ALA A 23 7.73 -11.66 8.06
CA ALA A 23 7.72 -12.21 9.41
C ALA A 23 7.55 -13.74 9.44
N ALA A 24 6.95 -14.33 8.41
CA ALA A 24 6.86 -15.79 8.22
C ALA A 24 8.14 -16.41 7.62
N GLY A 25 9.20 -15.62 7.39
CA GLY A 25 10.51 -16.07 6.93
C GLY A 25 10.68 -16.12 5.41
N PHE A 26 9.75 -15.59 4.63
CA PHE A 26 9.88 -15.53 3.17
C PHE A 26 10.66 -14.28 2.73
N LYS A 27 11.41 -14.42 1.63
CA LYS A 27 12.13 -13.32 1.01
C LYS A 27 11.17 -12.46 0.19
N VAL A 28 10.91 -11.22 0.65
CA VAL A 28 9.89 -10.32 0.09
C VAL A 28 10.54 -9.06 -0.48
N LEU A 29 10.14 -8.67 -1.69
CA LEU A 29 10.40 -7.36 -2.26
C LEU A 29 9.10 -6.58 -2.36
N VAL A 30 9.07 -5.35 -1.88
CA VAL A 30 8.03 -4.35 -2.18
C VAL A 30 8.55 -3.40 -3.26
N ALA A 31 7.93 -3.40 -4.43
CA ALA A 31 8.25 -2.47 -5.51
C ALA A 31 7.27 -1.29 -5.48
N GLU A 32 7.78 -0.09 -5.16
CA GLU A 32 6.99 1.14 -5.09
C GLU A 32 7.45 2.13 -6.17
N GLU A 33 6.50 2.63 -6.96
CA GLU A 33 6.82 3.54 -8.08
C GLU A 33 7.28 4.93 -7.64
N HIS A 34 6.82 5.42 -6.49
CA HIS A 34 7.22 6.72 -5.98
C HIS A 34 8.56 6.66 -5.23
N PRO A 35 9.33 7.77 -5.20
CA PRO A 35 10.64 7.80 -4.55
C PRO A 35 10.56 7.75 -3.02
N LYS A 36 9.36 7.95 -2.44
CA LYS A 36 9.14 7.94 -0.99
C LYS A 36 7.78 7.35 -0.66
N ILE A 37 7.76 6.43 0.31
CA ILE A 37 6.51 5.88 0.86
C ILE A 37 5.64 7.00 1.45
N GLY A 38 4.33 6.91 1.20
CA GLY A 38 3.32 7.85 1.70
C GLY A 38 3.24 9.18 0.94
N LEU A 39 4.01 9.36 -0.13
CA LEU A 39 3.99 10.56 -0.96
C LEU A 39 3.79 10.21 -2.46
N PRO A 40 2.97 11.02 -3.18
CA PRO A 40 2.13 12.12 -2.68
C PRO A 40 0.92 11.61 -1.88
N VAL A 41 0.50 12.38 -0.87
CA VAL A 41 -0.73 12.06 -0.10
C VAL A 41 -1.95 12.27 -0.99
N ARG A 42 -2.75 11.23 -1.19
CA ARG A 42 -3.96 11.27 -2.05
C ARG A 42 -5.23 10.83 -1.32
N CYS A 43 -5.22 10.81 -0.01
CA CYS A 43 -6.33 10.34 0.80
C CYS A 43 -6.58 11.29 1.96
N ALA A 44 -7.86 11.49 2.31
CA ALA A 44 -8.25 12.33 3.44
C ALA A 44 -7.78 11.80 4.81
N GLY A 45 -7.30 10.55 4.87
CA GLY A 45 -6.78 9.98 6.10
C GLY A 45 -7.85 9.62 7.13
N LEU A 46 -9.06 9.31 6.70
CA LEU A 46 -10.12 8.82 7.59
C LEU A 46 -10.09 7.29 7.64
N ILE A 47 -9.90 6.75 8.84
CA ILE A 47 -9.88 5.31 9.09
C ILE A 47 -10.77 4.93 10.29
N SER A 48 -11.16 3.67 10.36
CA SER A 48 -11.81 3.12 11.54
C SER A 48 -10.78 2.80 12.64
N SER A 49 -11.24 2.71 13.89
CA SER A 49 -10.39 2.22 14.99
C SER A 49 -9.89 0.79 14.71
N ARG A 50 -10.70 -0.04 14.03
CA ARG A 50 -10.32 -1.40 13.63
C ARG A 50 -9.16 -1.41 12.62
N THR A 51 -9.17 -0.49 11.65
CA THR A 51 -8.07 -0.35 10.70
C THR A 51 -6.76 0.00 11.41
N LEU A 52 -6.82 0.92 12.38
CA LEU A 52 -5.64 1.29 13.16
C LEU A 52 -5.12 0.11 13.99
N GLU A 53 -6.00 -0.63 14.65
CA GLU A 53 -5.66 -1.82 15.43
C GLU A 53 -4.96 -2.89 14.57
N LEU A 54 -5.53 -3.23 13.41
CA LEU A 54 -4.97 -4.21 12.48
C LEU A 54 -3.63 -3.78 11.88
N SER A 55 -3.45 -2.47 11.66
CA SER A 55 -2.20 -1.94 11.11
C SER A 55 -1.03 -2.04 12.09
N ARG A 56 -1.28 -2.08 13.39
CA ARG A 56 -0.25 -2.04 14.47
C ARG A 56 0.62 -0.78 14.40
N VAL A 57 0.14 0.27 13.73
CA VAL A 57 0.83 1.54 13.59
C VAL A 57 0.73 2.34 14.90
N SER A 58 1.76 3.13 15.20
CA SER A 58 1.80 3.99 16.37
C SER A 58 0.59 4.92 16.45
N LEU A 59 0.01 5.08 17.64
CA LEU A 59 -1.10 6.00 17.88
C LEU A 59 -0.73 7.47 17.60
N ARG A 60 0.56 7.79 17.46
CA ARG A 60 1.06 9.14 17.13
C ARG A 60 0.61 9.65 15.76
N VAL A 61 0.16 8.75 14.88
CA VAL A 61 -0.41 9.14 13.58
C VAL A 61 -1.80 9.75 13.68
N ILE A 62 -2.48 9.61 14.83
CA ILE A 62 -3.82 10.16 15.04
C ILE A 62 -3.71 11.67 15.17
N VAL A 63 -4.36 12.38 14.25
CA VAL A 63 -4.50 13.84 14.27
C VAL A 63 -5.74 14.23 15.04
N HIS A 64 -6.87 13.50 14.82
CA HIS A 64 -8.14 13.81 15.48
C HIS A 64 -9.04 12.58 15.60
N LYS A 65 -9.89 12.57 16.65
CA LYS A 65 -10.93 11.56 16.87
C LYS A 65 -12.28 12.15 16.54
N LEU A 66 -13.02 11.53 15.64
CA LEU A 66 -14.29 12.05 15.13
C LEU A 66 -15.46 11.36 15.81
N THR A 67 -16.34 12.16 16.41
CA THR A 67 -17.57 11.72 17.08
C THR A 67 -18.82 12.09 16.32
N GLY A 68 -18.68 12.79 15.18
CA GLY A 68 -19.79 13.21 14.33
C GLY A 68 -19.33 13.68 12.97
N ALA A 69 -20.30 14.03 12.11
CA ALA A 69 -20.05 14.56 10.78
C ALA A 69 -21.15 15.52 10.36
N ARG A 70 -20.82 16.49 9.51
CA ARG A 70 -21.77 17.30 8.74
C ARG A 70 -21.68 16.94 7.28
N LEU A 71 -22.80 16.57 6.70
CA LEU A 71 -22.92 16.26 5.28
C LEU A 71 -23.66 17.42 4.62
N HIS A 72 -23.02 18.04 3.64
CA HIS A 72 -23.60 19.14 2.87
C HIS A 72 -24.03 18.64 1.50
N ALA A 73 -25.31 18.75 1.17
CA ALA A 73 -25.82 18.45 -0.15
C ALA A 73 -25.57 19.63 -1.12
N PRO A 74 -25.50 19.39 -2.44
CA PRO A 74 -25.37 20.47 -3.43
C PRO A 74 -26.51 21.49 -3.39
N GLY A 75 -27.70 21.11 -2.92
CA GLY A 75 -28.88 21.97 -2.73
C GLY A 75 -28.81 22.87 -1.50
N GLY A 76 -27.77 22.74 -0.66
CA GLY A 76 -27.59 23.53 0.56
C GLY A 76 -28.14 22.88 1.82
N GLU A 77 -28.82 21.72 1.72
CA GLU A 77 -29.29 20.98 2.89
C GLU A 77 -28.10 20.44 3.68
N VAL A 78 -28.24 20.41 5.00
CA VAL A 78 -27.19 19.93 5.91
C VAL A 78 -27.76 18.81 6.77
N LEU A 79 -27.11 17.65 6.73
CA LEU A 79 -27.36 16.55 7.67
C LEU A 79 -26.26 16.54 8.72
N GLU A 80 -26.64 16.67 9.98
CA GLU A 80 -25.72 16.59 11.11
C GLU A 80 -25.85 15.24 11.82
N LEU A 81 -24.73 14.57 11.98
CA LEU A 81 -24.64 13.28 12.68
C LEU A 81 -23.75 13.48 13.90
N TYR A 82 -24.30 13.23 15.08
CA TYR A 82 -23.57 13.32 16.35
C TYR A 82 -23.66 12.00 17.10
N GLY A 83 -22.60 11.68 17.83
CA GLY A 83 -22.57 10.50 18.68
C GLY A 83 -21.67 10.66 19.90
N LYS A 84 -21.84 9.74 20.86
CA LYS A 84 -21.06 9.72 22.12
C LYS A 84 -19.78 8.88 22.02
N ARG A 85 -19.56 8.21 20.89
CA ARG A 85 -18.37 7.35 20.66
C ARG A 85 -17.55 7.87 19.48
N VAL A 86 -16.30 7.44 19.41
CA VAL A 86 -15.44 7.69 18.24
C VAL A 86 -15.89 6.79 17.11
N TYR A 87 -16.24 7.37 15.98
CA TYR A 87 -16.68 6.65 14.77
C TYR A 87 -15.55 6.51 13.75
N ALA A 88 -14.67 7.50 13.69
CA ALA A 88 -13.53 7.51 12.78
C ALA A 88 -12.35 8.25 13.40
N LEU A 89 -11.18 7.99 12.84
CA LEU A 89 -9.92 8.64 13.18
C LEU A 89 -9.41 9.38 11.95
N ALA A 90 -9.10 10.67 12.11
CA ALA A 90 -8.31 11.41 11.14
C ALA A 90 -6.83 11.17 11.46
N ILE A 91 -6.06 10.72 10.47
CA ILE A 91 -4.65 10.38 10.65
C ILE A 91 -3.75 11.13 9.66
N ASP A 92 -2.49 11.32 10.04
CA ASP A 92 -1.42 11.65 9.09
C ASP A 92 -1.13 10.42 8.24
N ARG A 93 -1.62 10.45 6.99
CA ARG A 93 -1.48 9.34 6.04
C ARG A 93 -0.01 9.08 5.66
N ALA A 94 0.78 10.11 5.51
CA ALA A 94 2.18 9.93 5.18
C ALA A 94 2.95 9.27 6.33
N ALA A 95 2.67 9.66 7.56
CA ALA A 95 3.25 9.03 8.74
C ALA A 95 2.76 7.57 8.91
N PHE A 96 1.47 7.32 8.69
CA PHE A 96 0.86 5.98 8.75
C PHE A 96 1.50 5.03 7.73
N ASP A 97 1.62 5.46 6.48
CA ASP A 97 2.18 4.64 5.41
C ASP A 97 3.68 4.36 5.65
N ARG A 98 4.44 5.35 6.13
CA ARG A 98 5.87 5.18 6.50
C ARG A 98 6.06 4.24 7.69
N ASP A 99 5.20 4.29 8.69
CA ASP A 99 5.28 3.37 9.84
C ASP A 99 5.07 1.92 9.38
N LEU A 100 4.06 1.66 8.52
CA LEU A 100 3.85 0.33 7.93
C LEU A 100 5.05 -0.15 7.12
N ALA A 101 5.67 0.71 6.31
CA ALA A 101 6.88 0.35 5.57
C ALA A 101 8.05 0.05 6.51
N THR A 102 8.21 0.83 7.58
CA THR A 102 9.22 0.58 8.61
C THR A 102 9.00 -0.77 9.29
N GLN A 103 7.75 -1.12 9.61
CA GLN A 103 7.41 -2.44 10.17
C GLN A 103 7.72 -3.57 9.18
N ALA A 104 7.42 -3.38 7.88
CA ALA A 104 7.72 -4.37 6.85
C ALA A 104 9.25 -4.58 6.72
N ALA A 105 10.02 -3.50 6.67
CA ALA A 105 11.48 -3.57 6.62
C ALA A 105 12.07 -4.22 7.88
N ALA A 106 11.56 -3.89 9.06
CA ALA A 106 11.97 -4.52 10.32
C ALA A 106 11.66 -6.02 10.38
N ALA A 107 10.60 -6.47 9.68
CA ALA A 107 10.27 -7.88 9.53
C ALA A 107 11.13 -8.61 8.48
N GLY A 108 11.98 -7.90 7.72
CA GLY A 108 12.89 -8.46 6.72
C GLY A 108 12.47 -8.24 5.27
N ALA A 109 11.40 -7.49 4.99
CA ALA A 109 11.03 -7.14 3.62
C ALA A 109 11.99 -6.08 3.05
N GLU A 110 12.40 -6.25 1.81
CA GLU A 110 13.13 -5.23 1.05
C GLU A 110 12.13 -4.22 0.45
N ILE A 111 12.36 -2.92 0.66
CA ILE A 111 11.50 -1.86 0.13
C ILE A 111 12.25 -1.10 -0.96
N ALA A 112 11.88 -1.29 -2.21
CA ALA A 112 12.47 -0.63 -3.38
C ALA A 112 11.59 0.54 -3.84
N CYS A 113 11.88 1.75 -3.34
CA CYS A 113 11.23 2.97 -3.78
C CYS A 113 11.79 3.46 -5.13
N GLY A 114 10.96 4.15 -5.92
CA GLY A 114 11.31 4.62 -7.26
C GLY A 114 11.36 3.48 -8.29
N MET A 115 10.84 2.30 -7.95
CA MET A 115 10.84 1.11 -8.80
C MET A 115 9.41 0.76 -9.24
N ARG A 116 9.09 1.07 -10.48
CA ARG A 116 7.78 0.77 -11.05
C ARG A 116 7.77 -0.58 -11.74
N VAL A 117 6.86 -1.45 -11.37
CA VAL A 117 6.57 -2.67 -12.16
C VAL A 117 5.88 -2.25 -13.45
N VAL A 118 6.48 -2.58 -14.58
CA VAL A 118 5.99 -2.18 -15.91
C VAL A 118 5.40 -3.35 -16.68
N ASP A 119 5.82 -4.58 -16.38
CA ASP A 119 5.24 -5.78 -16.97
C ASP A 119 5.40 -7.01 -16.07
N LEU A 120 4.59 -8.02 -16.34
CA LEU A 120 4.55 -9.31 -15.66
C LEU A 120 4.33 -10.42 -16.71
N GLU A 121 5.09 -11.50 -16.57
CA GLU A 121 4.89 -12.73 -17.35
C GLU A 121 4.80 -13.92 -16.40
N PHE A 122 3.72 -14.70 -16.51
CA PHE A 122 3.57 -15.94 -15.75
C PHE A 122 4.33 -17.05 -16.47
N VAL A 123 5.32 -17.61 -15.78
CA VAL A 123 6.20 -18.66 -16.30
C VAL A 123 6.05 -19.93 -15.46
N PRO A 124 6.46 -21.10 -15.95
CA PRO A 124 6.44 -22.31 -15.16
C PRO A 124 7.17 -22.14 -13.83
N GLY A 125 6.42 -22.29 -12.74
CA GLY A 125 6.94 -22.20 -11.38
C GLY A 125 7.01 -20.79 -10.77
N GLY A 126 6.60 -19.71 -11.48
CA GLY A 126 6.62 -18.37 -10.92
C GLY A 126 6.22 -17.24 -11.85
N VAL A 127 6.76 -16.08 -11.59
CA VAL A 127 6.48 -14.85 -12.32
C VAL A 127 7.79 -14.14 -12.65
N LEU A 128 7.96 -13.76 -13.90
CA LEU A 128 8.99 -12.82 -14.35
C LEU A 128 8.43 -11.39 -14.19
N VAL A 129 9.11 -10.55 -13.44
CA VAL A 129 8.69 -9.20 -13.12
C VAL A 129 9.65 -8.21 -13.75
N GLN A 130 9.13 -7.30 -14.56
CA GLN A 130 9.91 -6.23 -15.16
C GLN A 130 9.72 -4.93 -14.38
N LEU A 131 10.82 -4.37 -13.90
CA LEU A 131 10.89 -3.15 -13.11
C LEU A 131 11.59 -2.06 -13.91
N ARG A 132 11.11 -0.82 -13.76
CA ARG A 132 11.76 0.37 -14.31
C ARG A 132 12.02 1.37 -13.22
N GLN A 133 13.26 1.84 -13.12
CA GLN A 133 13.63 2.90 -12.19
C GLN A 133 13.05 4.25 -12.64
N GLN A 134 12.49 5.00 -11.69
CA GLN A 134 11.97 6.33 -11.96
C GLN A 134 13.07 7.24 -12.52
N GLY A 135 12.75 7.98 -13.60
CA GLY A 135 13.70 8.85 -14.31
C GLY A 135 14.56 8.12 -15.35
N SER A 136 14.54 6.80 -15.42
CA SER A 136 15.19 6.02 -16.48
C SER A 136 14.17 5.63 -17.55
N ARG A 137 14.45 5.95 -18.83
CA ARG A 137 13.58 5.56 -19.95
C ARG A 137 13.90 4.17 -20.50
N ASP A 138 15.16 3.73 -20.42
CA ASP A 138 15.67 2.60 -21.20
C ASP A 138 16.21 1.43 -20.37
N LYS A 139 16.28 1.55 -19.03
CA LYS A 139 16.77 0.47 -18.18
C LYS A 139 15.60 -0.25 -17.50
N THR A 140 15.29 -1.43 -17.99
CA THR A 140 14.40 -2.38 -17.33
C THR A 140 15.26 -3.40 -16.56
N ILE A 141 14.90 -3.67 -15.32
CA ILE A 141 15.48 -4.72 -14.49
C ILE A 141 14.49 -5.87 -14.48
N GLU A 142 14.95 -7.06 -14.76
CA GLU A 142 14.14 -8.27 -14.66
C GLU A 142 14.51 -9.03 -13.38
N LEU A 143 13.50 -9.54 -12.71
CA LEU A 143 13.65 -10.44 -11.58
C LEU A 143 12.56 -11.51 -11.59
N THR A 144 12.82 -12.59 -10.89
CA THR A 144 11.90 -13.72 -10.78
C THR A 144 11.37 -13.87 -9.36
N SER A 145 10.08 -14.20 -9.23
CA SER A 145 9.49 -14.53 -7.94
C SER A 145 8.55 -15.73 -8.04
N ARG A 146 8.34 -16.42 -6.93
CA ARG A 146 7.37 -17.53 -6.85
C ARG A 146 5.94 -17.05 -6.91
N LEU A 147 5.66 -15.92 -6.24
CA LEU A 147 4.35 -15.31 -6.14
C LEU A 147 4.42 -13.82 -6.39
N ILE A 148 3.32 -13.25 -6.88
CA ILE A 148 3.11 -11.82 -7.02
C ILE A 148 1.88 -11.40 -6.20
N VAL A 149 1.98 -10.28 -5.49
CA VAL A 149 0.87 -9.66 -4.78
C VAL A 149 0.59 -8.29 -5.40
N GLY A 150 -0.61 -8.12 -5.97
CA GLY A 150 -1.07 -6.83 -6.47
C GLY A 150 -1.61 -5.95 -5.35
N ALA A 151 -0.90 -4.88 -5.02
CA ALA A 151 -1.31 -3.83 -4.10
C ALA A 151 -1.14 -2.44 -4.75
N ASP A 152 -1.18 -2.39 -6.07
CA ASP A 152 -0.87 -1.26 -6.96
C ASP A 152 -2.08 -0.36 -7.25
N GLY A 153 -3.12 -0.47 -6.43
CA GLY A 153 -4.25 0.45 -6.37
C GLY A 153 -5.24 0.31 -7.54
N TYR A 154 -5.97 1.40 -7.82
CA TYR A 154 -7.12 1.36 -8.74
C TYR A 154 -6.77 1.15 -10.23
N ARG A 155 -5.52 1.39 -10.61
CA ARG A 155 -5.00 1.12 -11.97
C ARG A 155 -4.12 -0.13 -12.01
N SER A 156 -4.43 -1.12 -11.19
CA SER A 156 -3.62 -2.30 -10.99
C SER A 156 -3.19 -2.95 -12.31
N LEU A 157 -1.87 -3.03 -12.50
CA LEU A 157 -1.25 -3.80 -13.56
C LEU A 157 -1.45 -5.30 -13.31
N VAL A 158 -1.27 -5.73 -12.06
CA VAL A 158 -1.40 -7.13 -11.66
C VAL A 158 -2.81 -7.63 -11.96
N ALA A 159 -3.85 -6.89 -11.57
CA ALA A 159 -5.24 -7.27 -11.82
C ALA A 159 -5.55 -7.38 -13.32
N ARG A 160 -5.04 -6.43 -14.15
CA ARG A 160 -5.22 -6.51 -15.61
C ARG A 160 -4.53 -7.72 -16.22
N ARG A 161 -3.32 -8.08 -15.76
CA ARG A 161 -2.60 -9.25 -16.26
C ARG A 161 -3.24 -10.58 -15.86
N LEU A 162 -3.99 -10.58 -14.75
CA LEU A 162 -4.79 -11.74 -14.31
C LEU A 162 -6.17 -11.80 -14.98
N GLY A 163 -6.54 -10.84 -15.83
CA GLY A 163 -7.87 -10.78 -16.47
C GLY A 163 -9.00 -10.39 -15.52
N GLY A 164 -8.68 -9.84 -14.35
CA GLY A 164 -9.63 -9.55 -13.28
C GLY A 164 -10.28 -8.16 -13.28
N LEU A 165 -9.87 -7.24 -14.16
CA LEU A 165 -10.48 -5.90 -14.29
C LEU A 165 -10.56 -5.51 -15.77
N PRO A 166 -11.68 -4.95 -16.21
CA PRO A 166 -11.82 -4.36 -17.55
C PRO A 166 -10.90 -3.15 -17.72
#